data_5bbf9caa1c2b3790146be5a55a47a2b7
#
_entry.id   5bbf9caa1c2b3790146be5a55a47a2b7
#
_cell.length_a   1.000
_cell.length_b   1.000
_cell.length_c   1.000
_cell.angle_alpha   90.00
_cell.angle_beta   90.00
_cell.angle_gamma   90.00
#
_symmetry.space_group_name_H-M   'P 1'
#
loop_
_entity.id
_entity.type
_entity.pdbx_description
1 polymer ?
#
loop_
_entity_poly.entity_id
_entity_poly.type
_entity_poly.pdbx_seq_one_letter_code
_entity_poly.pdbx_strand_id
1 'polypeptide(L)'
;CAYVCPSHIPLVQYYRSAKGSMREASKEKLRSDNSRARFEARQERLERETAARDAKRAARKAAAEARLEAGDDPVQAAIERAKAKKAQQEGEQ
;
A
#
# COMPACT_ATOMS: atom_id res chain seq x y z
N CYS A 1 35.53 33.42 -28.54
CA CYS A 1 36.64 32.76 -27.83
C CYS A 1 37.28 31.65 -28.69
N ALA A 2 36.52 30.84 -29.42
CA ALA A 2 37.09 29.72 -30.21
C ALA A 2 37.95 30.20 -31.39
N TYR A 3 37.67 31.37 -31.98
CA TYR A 3 38.39 31.94 -33.13
C TYR A 3 39.50 32.92 -32.74
N VAL A 4 39.43 33.49 -31.54
CA VAL A 4 40.31 34.62 -31.11
C VAL A 4 41.34 34.19 -30.07
N CYS A 5 41.20 32.98 -29.49
CA CYS A 5 42.13 32.48 -28.49
C CYS A 5 43.46 32.06 -29.11
N PRO A 6 44.60 32.69 -28.80
CA PRO A 6 45.89 32.31 -29.37
C PRO A 6 46.40 30.92 -28.95
N SER A 7 45.83 30.38 -27.87
CA SER A 7 46.19 29.05 -27.33
C SER A 7 45.40 27.92 -27.95
N HIS A 8 44.47 28.17 -28.85
CA HIS A 8 43.58 27.18 -29.48
C HIS A 8 42.89 26.19 -28.52
N ILE A 9 42.61 26.63 -27.27
CA ILE A 9 41.95 25.81 -26.28
C ILE A 9 40.45 25.79 -26.55
N PRO A 10 39.77 24.62 -26.70
CA PRO A 10 38.35 24.54 -27.00
C PRO A 10 37.49 24.73 -25.73
N LEU A 11 37.62 25.87 -25.08
CA LEU A 11 36.92 26.20 -23.81
C LEU A 11 35.39 26.11 -23.92
N VAL A 12 34.82 26.55 -25.04
CA VAL A 12 33.37 26.49 -25.29
C VAL A 12 32.85 25.06 -25.28
N GLN A 13 33.61 24.14 -25.83
CA GLN A 13 33.25 22.72 -25.86
C GLN A 13 33.33 22.11 -24.45
N TYR A 14 34.36 22.44 -23.68
CA TYR A 14 34.47 22.03 -22.29
C TYR A 14 33.32 22.55 -21.41
N TYR A 15 32.96 23.81 -21.55
CA TYR A 15 31.82 24.37 -20.83
C TYR A 15 30.49 23.75 -21.24
N ARG A 16 30.28 23.44 -22.52
CA ARG A 16 29.08 22.73 -22.98
C ARG A 16 29.00 21.34 -22.40
N SER A 17 30.10 20.60 -22.41
CA SER A 17 30.18 19.26 -21.84
C SER A 17 29.94 19.29 -20.32
N ALA A 18 30.61 20.19 -19.59
CA ALA A 18 30.40 20.34 -18.15
C ALA A 18 28.97 20.71 -17.79
N LYS A 19 28.35 21.65 -18.53
CA LYS A 19 26.93 21.98 -18.33
C LYS A 19 26.01 20.80 -18.67
N GLY A 20 26.34 20.01 -19.67
CA GLY A 20 25.62 18.80 -20.03
C GLY A 20 25.61 17.80 -18.88
N SER A 21 26.78 17.44 -18.40
CA SER A 21 26.94 16.47 -17.29
C SER A 21 26.27 16.95 -15.99
N MET A 22 26.38 18.22 -15.64
CA MET A 22 25.69 18.79 -14.48
C MET A 22 24.15 18.72 -14.59
N ARG A 23 23.61 18.98 -15.78
CA ARG A 23 22.16 18.86 -16.03
C ARG A 23 21.70 17.40 -15.95
N GLU A 24 22.47 16.49 -16.49
CA GLU A 24 22.15 15.07 -16.43
C GLU A 24 22.19 14.55 -14.99
N ALA A 25 23.22 14.88 -14.23
CA ALA A 25 23.33 14.53 -12.83
C ALA A 25 22.15 15.09 -12.01
N SER A 26 21.75 16.34 -12.27
CA SER A 26 20.58 16.94 -11.61
C SER A 26 19.27 16.24 -11.95
N LYS A 27 19.08 15.87 -13.22
CA LYS A 27 17.89 15.10 -13.65
C LYS A 27 17.87 13.71 -13.05
N GLU A 28 19.00 13.05 -12.99
CA GLU A 28 19.13 11.72 -12.42
C GLU A 28 18.84 11.73 -10.92
N LYS A 29 19.38 12.71 -10.20
CA LYS A 29 19.06 12.93 -8.79
C LYS A 29 17.56 13.14 -8.57
N LEU A 30 16.94 14.02 -9.36
CA LEU A 30 15.51 14.27 -9.27
C LEU A 30 14.67 13.00 -9.55
N ARG A 31 15.07 12.18 -10.53
CA ARG A 31 14.41 10.89 -10.81
C ARG A 31 14.56 9.91 -9.66
N SER A 32 15.76 9.83 -9.08
CA SER A 32 16.03 8.99 -7.92
C SER A 32 15.20 9.40 -6.72
N ASP A 33 15.18 10.69 -6.39
CA ASP A 33 14.40 11.23 -5.27
C ASP A 33 12.90 10.99 -5.45
N ASN A 34 12.37 11.21 -6.65
CA ASN A 34 10.97 10.92 -6.98
C ASN A 34 10.63 9.42 -6.90
N SER A 35 11.57 8.56 -7.28
CA SER A 35 11.37 7.10 -7.18
C SER A 35 11.35 6.65 -5.73
N ARG A 36 12.24 7.20 -4.91
CA ARG A 36 12.28 6.95 -3.47
C ARG A 36 10.99 7.41 -2.79
N ALA A 37 10.55 8.64 -3.04
CA ALA A 37 9.32 9.18 -2.48
C ALA A 37 8.09 8.33 -2.83
N ARG A 38 7.99 7.87 -4.09
CA ARG A 38 6.92 6.95 -4.51
C ARG A 38 6.98 5.59 -3.81
N PHE A 39 8.17 5.07 -3.61
CA PHE A 39 8.37 3.82 -2.88
C PHE A 39 7.93 3.95 -1.43
N GLU A 40 8.39 4.98 -0.73
CA GLU A 40 8.04 5.27 0.66
C GLU A 40 6.53 5.45 0.83
N ALA A 41 5.89 6.25 -0.01
CA ALA A 41 4.44 6.43 0.00
C ALA A 41 3.66 5.13 -0.26
N ARG A 42 4.21 4.21 -1.06
CA ARG A 42 3.62 2.89 -1.26
C ARG A 42 3.75 2.03 -0.01
N GLN A 43 4.91 2.03 0.64
CA GLN A 43 5.12 1.27 1.86
C GLN A 43 4.17 1.74 2.97
N GLU A 44 4.06 3.04 3.19
CA GLU A 44 3.12 3.59 4.16
C GLU A 44 1.66 3.21 3.90
N ARG A 45 1.25 3.15 2.63
CA ARG A 45 -0.11 2.68 2.28
C ARG A 45 -0.30 1.21 2.62
N LEU A 46 0.66 0.37 2.27
CA LEU A 46 0.60 -1.05 2.57
C LEU A 46 0.57 -1.31 4.07
N GLU A 47 1.39 -0.60 4.84
CA GLU A 47 1.41 -0.71 6.30
C GLU A 47 0.06 -0.27 6.91
N ARG A 48 -0.52 0.84 6.44
CA ARG A 48 -1.86 1.27 6.88
C ARG A 48 -2.95 0.27 6.52
N GLU A 49 -2.89 -0.32 5.32
CA GLU A 49 -3.85 -1.34 4.91
C GLU A 49 -3.72 -2.62 5.72
N THR A 50 -2.50 -3.09 5.99
CA THR A 50 -2.27 -4.27 6.81
C THR A 50 -2.73 -4.04 8.24
N ALA A 51 -2.38 -2.92 8.84
CA ALA A 51 -2.83 -2.54 10.18
C ALA A 51 -4.37 -2.46 10.26
N ALA A 52 -5.02 -1.89 9.26
CA ALA A 52 -6.48 -1.82 9.20
C ALA A 52 -7.14 -3.21 9.07
N ARG A 53 -6.54 -4.11 8.30
CA ARG A 53 -7.00 -5.50 8.18
C ARG A 53 -6.84 -6.26 9.48
N ASP A 54 -5.70 -6.10 10.13
CA ASP A 54 -5.41 -6.77 11.40
C ASP A 54 -6.31 -6.24 12.53
N ALA A 55 -6.55 -4.94 12.58
CA ALA A 55 -7.51 -4.34 13.50
C ALA A 55 -8.94 -4.90 13.28
N LYS A 56 -9.39 -5.03 12.02
CA LYS A 56 -10.68 -5.64 11.71
C LYS A 56 -10.75 -7.12 12.11
N ARG A 57 -9.67 -7.86 11.91
CA ARG A 57 -9.58 -9.26 12.35
C ARG A 57 -9.64 -9.37 13.87
N ALA A 58 -8.88 -8.55 14.58
CA ALA A 58 -8.90 -8.51 16.05
C ALA A 58 -10.28 -8.15 16.58
N ALA A 59 -10.93 -7.14 16.02
CA ALA A 59 -12.28 -6.75 16.41
C ALA A 59 -13.31 -7.88 16.17
N ARG A 60 -13.21 -8.60 15.05
CA ARG A 60 -14.08 -9.75 14.77
C ARG A 60 -13.85 -10.90 15.74
N LYS A 61 -12.59 -11.19 16.08
CA LYS A 61 -12.26 -12.21 17.09
C LYS A 61 -12.82 -11.84 18.45
N ALA A 62 -12.57 -10.62 18.91
CA ALA A 62 -13.08 -10.14 20.19
C ALA A 62 -14.62 -10.16 20.24
N ALA A 63 -15.29 -9.78 19.16
CA ALA A 63 -16.74 -9.84 19.07
C ALA A 63 -17.26 -11.30 19.08
N ALA A 64 -16.54 -12.24 18.46
CA ALA A 64 -16.91 -13.66 18.51
C ALA A 64 -16.71 -14.26 19.88
N GLU A 65 -15.60 -13.94 20.55
CA GLU A 65 -15.29 -14.37 21.91
C GLU A 65 -16.34 -13.83 22.92
N ALA A 66 -16.67 -12.55 22.82
CA ALA A 66 -17.70 -11.93 23.65
C ALA A 66 -19.09 -12.57 23.44
N ARG A 67 -19.44 -13.00 22.24
CA ARG A 67 -20.69 -13.73 21.96
C ARG A 67 -20.71 -15.12 22.59
N LEU A 68 -19.59 -15.84 22.53
CA LEU A 68 -19.43 -17.14 23.16
C LEU A 68 -19.54 -17.04 24.69
N GLU A 69 -18.89 -16.02 25.28
CA GLU A 69 -18.98 -15.76 26.71
C GLU A 69 -20.40 -15.35 27.16
N ALA A 70 -21.13 -14.64 26.30
CA ALA A 70 -22.53 -14.28 26.57
C ALA A 70 -23.51 -15.46 26.36
N GLY A 71 -23.04 -16.65 25.95
CA GLY A 71 -23.87 -17.81 25.70
C GLY A 71 -24.68 -17.75 24.39
N ASP A 72 -24.44 -16.74 23.58
CA ASP A 72 -25.06 -16.60 22.25
C ASP A 72 -24.22 -17.34 21.22
N ASP A 73 -24.36 -18.67 21.18
CA ASP A 73 -23.70 -19.52 20.18
C ASP A 73 -24.51 -19.47 18.88
N PRO A 74 -24.01 -18.79 17.84
CA PRO A 74 -24.71 -18.66 16.57
C PRO A 74 -24.94 -20.00 15.87
N VAL A 75 -24.13 -21.02 16.18
CA VAL A 75 -24.28 -22.36 15.63
C VAL A 75 -25.46 -23.07 16.28
N GLN A 76 -25.58 -22.99 17.59
CA GLN A 76 -26.73 -23.53 18.34
C GLN A 76 -28.05 -22.89 17.87
N ALA A 77 -28.06 -21.56 17.80
CA ALA A 77 -29.20 -20.81 17.31
C ALA A 77 -29.59 -21.17 15.84
N ALA A 78 -28.60 -21.42 14.97
CA ALA A 78 -28.86 -21.86 13.59
C ALA A 78 -29.42 -23.29 13.56
N ILE A 79 -28.91 -24.18 14.38
CA ILE A 79 -29.42 -25.56 14.50
C ILE A 79 -30.87 -25.58 15.00
N GLU A 80 -31.19 -24.77 16.01
CA GLU A 80 -32.57 -24.66 16.55
C GLU A 80 -33.54 -24.11 15.49
N ARG A 81 -33.13 -23.08 14.75
CA ARG A 81 -33.93 -22.54 13.64
C ARG A 81 -34.18 -23.58 12.55
N ALA A 82 -33.15 -24.38 12.21
CA ALA A 82 -33.27 -25.44 11.23
C ALA A 82 -34.20 -26.56 11.70
N LYS A 83 -34.09 -26.95 12.97
CA LYS A 83 -34.99 -27.94 13.60
C LYS A 83 -36.44 -27.42 13.64
N ALA A 84 -36.65 -26.19 14.02
CA ALA A 84 -37.98 -25.58 14.05
C ALA A 84 -38.65 -25.53 12.65
N LYS A 85 -37.87 -25.14 11.63
CA LYS A 85 -38.38 -25.18 10.23
C LYS A 85 -38.75 -26.57 9.77
N LYS A 86 -37.94 -27.56 10.12
CA LYS A 86 -38.22 -28.96 9.76
C LYS A 86 -39.49 -29.48 10.44
N ALA A 87 -39.67 -29.18 11.71
CA ALA A 87 -40.86 -29.55 12.46
C ALA A 87 -42.15 -28.91 11.90
N GLN A 88 -42.07 -27.66 11.43
CA GLN A 88 -43.19 -26.97 10.75
C GLN A 88 -43.54 -27.65 9.43
N GLN A 89 -42.58 -28.08 8.65
CA GLN A 89 -42.81 -28.78 7.37
C GLN A 89 -43.41 -30.20 7.54
N GLU A 90 -43.02 -30.90 8.63
CA GLU A 90 -43.58 -32.24 8.93
C GLU A 90 -44.99 -32.18 9.53
N GLY A 91 -45.38 -31.05 10.10
CA GLY A 91 -46.76 -30.84 10.61
C GLY A 91 -47.81 -30.41 9.57
N GLU A 92 -47.38 -30.06 8.37
CA GLU A 92 -48.22 -29.56 7.26
C GLU A 92 -48.52 -30.68 6.23
N GLN A 93 -48.04 -31.90 6.44
CA GLN A 93 -48.37 -33.11 5.67
C GLN A 93 -49.27 -34.02 6.47
#